data_3dae9e3321cb03e9d856597f723e564e
#
_entry.id   3dae9e3321cb03e9d856597f723e564e
#
_cell.length_a   1.000
_cell.length_b   1.000
_cell.length_c   1.000
_cell.angle_alpha   90.00
_cell.angle_beta   90.00
_cell.angle_gamma   90.00
#
_symmetry.space_group_name_H-M   'P 1'
#
loop_
_entity.id
_entity.type
_entity.pdbx_description
1 polymer ?
#
loop_
_entity_poly.entity_id
_entity_poly.type
_entity_poly.pdbx_seq_one_letter_code
_entity_poly.pdbx_strand_id
1 'polypeptide(L)'
;AVIKSVTYEEVTAEALGGAMTHNTKSGVAHFVAANEDDCIQQIRYLLSFLPSNNMEETPIVATNDDPNRMDPELNTVIPDNPNAPYDMKDVIRMLVDDGQFYEVHQHFATNIICCFARFDGRTVGIIANQPKVMGGCLDIDASDKSARFIRFCDAYNIPLVNLVDVPGFLPGVGQEHGGIIRHGAKMLYAYSEATVPKITVITRKAYGGSYIAMCCRELGADQVMAWPTSEIAVMGPAGAANIIFKRDEPEQKAKNTQDY
;
A
#
# COMPACT_ATOMS: atom_id res chain seq x y z
N ALA A 1 8.62 -34.39 12.78
CA ALA A 1 9.79 -35.22 13.10
C ALA A 1 11.10 -34.47 12.83
N VAL A 2 11.34 -33.97 11.59
CA VAL A 2 12.61 -33.32 11.18
C VAL A 2 12.92 -32.07 12.03
N ILE A 3 11.96 -31.17 12.26
CA ILE A 3 12.17 -29.95 13.05
C ILE A 3 12.61 -30.30 14.46
N LYS A 4 11.89 -31.20 15.13
CA LYS A 4 12.24 -31.61 16.49
C LYS A 4 13.63 -32.24 16.58
N SER A 5 14.08 -32.95 15.52
CA SER A 5 15.41 -33.59 15.51
C SER A 5 16.55 -32.61 15.19
N VAL A 6 16.28 -31.48 14.51
CA VAL A 6 17.32 -30.53 14.09
C VAL A 6 17.33 -29.27 14.96
N THR A 7 16.18 -28.67 15.22
CA THR A 7 16.09 -27.39 15.98
C THR A 7 15.54 -27.56 17.39
N TYR A 8 15.10 -28.78 17.75
CA TYR A 8 14.46 -29.12 19.03
C TYR A 8 13.14 -28.40 19.30
N GLU A 9 12.54 -27.77 18.28
CA GLU A 9 11.28 -27.08 18.39
C GLU A 9 10.09 -28.05 18.34
N GLU A 10 9.10 -27.82 19.19
CA GLU A 10 7.81 -28.51 19.13
C GLU A 10 6.77 -27.61 18.44
N VAL A 11 6.33 -27.99 17.27
CA VAL A 11 5.38 -27.23 16.45
C VAL A 11 4.39 -28.18 15.80
N THR A 12 3.12 -27.76 15.73
CA THR A 12 2.10 -28.49 14.97
C THR A 12 2.26 -28.24 13.46
N ALA A 13 1.72 -29.11 12.63
CA ALA A 13 1.76 -28.94 11.17
C ALA A 13 1.09 -27.63 10.75
N GLU A 14 -0.05 -27.29 11.37
CA GLU A 14 -0.80 -26.06 11.08
C GLU A 14 -0.04 -24.80 11.52
N ALA A 15 0.56 -24.80 12.70
CA ALA A 15 1.35 -23.66 13.17
C ALA A 15 2.63 -23.45 12.36
N LEU A 16 3.19 -24.52 11.77
CA LEU A 16 4.38 -24.45 10.94
C LEU A 16 4.08 -23.98 9.51
N GLY A 17 3.08 -24.60 8.87
CA GLY A 17 2.85 -24.46 7.42
C GLY A 17 1.38 -24.46 7.03
N GLY A 18 0.47 -24.15 7.96
CA GLY A 18 -0.95 -23.98 7.65
C GLY A 18 -1.21 -22.79 6.72
N ALA A 19 -2.33 -22.84 6.01
CA ALA A 19 -2.70 -21.81 5.04
C ALA A 19 -2.67 -20.40 5.64
N MET A 20 -3.28 -20.21 6.82
CA MET A 20 -3.28 -18.92 7.51
C MET A 20 -1.90 -18.50 8.02
N THR A 21 -1.04 -19.44 8.41
CA THR A 21 0.34 -19.13 8.81
C THR A 21 1.11 -18.49 7.65
N HIS A 22 0.99 -19.05 6.45
CA HIS A 22 1.63 -18.49 5.27
C HIS A 22 0.96 -17.23 4.73
N ASN A 23 -0.33 -17.03 5.00
CA ASN A 23 -1.03 -15.79 4.67
C ASN A 23 -0.74 -14.65 5.65
N THR A 24 -0.41 -14.94 6.92
CA THR A 24 -0.27 -13.88 7.94
C THR A 24 1.16 -13.60 8.34
N LYS A 25 2.02 -14.62 8.37
CA LYS A 25 3.39 -14.51 8.92
C LYS A 25 4.46 -14.44 7.85
N SER A 26 4.43 -15.35 6.88
CA SER A 26 5.51 -15.43 5.88
C SER A 26 5.20 -14.67 4.59
N GLY A 27 3.93 -14.38 4.33
CA GLY A 27 3.52 -13.75 3.07
C GLY A 27 3.80 -14.61 1.82
N VAL A 28 4.06 -15.91 2.00
CA VAL A 28 4.30 -16.82 0.86
C VAL A 28 3.01 -17.07 0.10
N ALA A 29 1.89 -17.25 0.82
CA ALA A 29 0.58 -17.42 0.21
C ALA A 29 -0.10 -16.06 0.01
N HIS A 30 -0.57 -15.80 -1.20
CA HIS A 30 -1.21 -14.54 -1.59
C HIS A 30 -2.69 -14.51 -1.27
N PHE A 31 -3.33 -15.67 -1.30
CA PHE A 31 -4.76 -15.86 -1.09
C PHE A 31 -5.02 -17.05 -0.18
N VAL A 32 -6.18 -17.09 0.42
CA VAL A 32 -6.67 -18.22 1.19
C VAL A 32 -8.12 -18.50 0.80
N ALA A 33 -8.44 -19.76 0.60
CA ALA A 33 -9.78 -20.21 0.26
C ALA A 33 -10.34 -21.10 1.38
N ALA A 34 -11.66 -21.04 1.57
CA ALA A 34 -12.34 -21.84 2.59
C ALA A 34 -12.46 -23.32 2.19
N ASN A 35 -12.50 -23.61 0.88
CA ASN A 35 -12.61 -24.93 0.28
C ASN A 35 -12.20 -24.88 -1.21
N GLU A 36 -12.25 -26.04 -1.90
CA GLU A 36 -11.83 -26.17 -3.29
C GLU A 36 -12.68 -25.34 -4.26
N ASP A 37 -14.01 -25.29 -4.05
CA ASP A 37 -14.90 -24.51 -4.90
C ASP A 37 -14.62 -23.02 -4.79
N ASP A 38 -14.41 -22.51 -3.59
CA ASP A 38 -13.98 -21.13 -3.33
C ASP A 38 -12.62 -20.87 -3.99
N CYS A 39 -11.67 -21.79 -3.87
CA CYS A 39 -10.37 -21.67 -4.49
C CYS A 39 -10.48 -21.52 -6.03
N ILE A 40 -11.30 -22.35 -6.67
CA ILE A 40 -11.53 -22.30 -8.11
C ILE A 40 -12.20 -20.97 -8.51
N GLN A 41 -13.16 -20.48 -7.72
CA GLN A 41 -13.78 -19.18 -7.97
C GLN A 41 -12.78 -18.04 -7.83
N GLN A 42 -11.94 -18.05 -6.82
CA GLN A 42 -10.89 -17.05 -6.62
C GLN A 42 -9.88 -17.06 -7.77
N ILE A 43 -9.47 -18.23 -8.27
CA ILE A 43 -8.59 -18.36 -9.43
C ILE A 43 -9.24 -17.76 -10.68
N ARG A 44 -10.51 -18.08 -10.95
CA ARG A 44 -11.25 -17.52 -12.11
C ARG A 44 -11.39 -15.99 -11.99
N TYR A 45 -11.63 -15.50 -10.78
CA TYR A 45 -11.74 -14.06 -10.53
C TYR A 45 -10.39 -13.36 -10.74
N LEU A 46 -9.30 -13.91 -10.21
CA LEU A 46 -7.95 -13.39 -10.46
C LEU A 46 -7.64 -13.35 -11.97
N LEU A 47 -7.90 -14.42 -12.69
CA LEU A 47 -7.65 -14.49 -14.13
C LEU A 47 -8.46 -13.49 -14.94
N SER A 48 -9.60 -13.01 -14.43
CA SER A 48 -10.39 -11.99 -15.10
C SER A 48 -9.72 -10.61 -15.14
N PHE A 49 -8.70 -10.37 -14.34
CA PHE A 49 -7.90 -9.15 -14.34
C PHE A 49 -6.68 -9.22 -15.27
N LEU A 50 -6.28 -10.41 -15.67
CA LEU A 50 -5.00 -10.65 -16.33
C LEU A 50 -5.17 -10.84 -17.84
N PRO A 51 -4.23 -10.37 -18.67
CA PRO A 51 -4.18 -10.74 -20.07
C PRO A 51 -3.78 -12.21 -20.22
N SER A 52 -3.98 -12.80 -21.40
CA SER A 52 -3.60 -14.19 -21.68
C SER A 52 -2.08 -14.41 -21.66
N ASN A 53 -1.32 -13.34 -21.93
CA ASN A 53 0.14 -13.32 -21.89
C ASN A 53 0.65 -11.88 -21.73
N ASN A 54 1.94 -11.70 -21.51
CA ASN A 54 2.56 -10.40 -21.28
C ASN A 54 2.66 -9.48 -22.52
N MET A 55 2.22 -9.94 -23.68
CA MET A 55 2.21 -9.17 -24.94
C MET A 55 0.83 -8.59 -25.26
N GLU A 56 -0.17 -8.93 -24.45
CA GLU A 56 -1.54 -8.49 -24.65
C GLU A 56 -1.92 -7.44 -23.58
N GLU A 57 -2.90 -6.61 -23.93
CA GLU A 57 -3.54 -5.70 -23.00
C GLU A 57 -4.49 -6.47 -22.05
N THR A 58 -4.74 -5.90 -20.88
CA THR A 58 -5.68 -6.46 -19.91
C THR A 58 -7.10 -6.49 -20.49
N PRO A 59 -7.94 -7.49 -20.09
CA PRO A 59 -9.33 -7.54 -20.52
C PRO A 59 -10.10 -6.28 -20.09
N ILE A 60 -10.93 -5.76 -21.01
CA ILE A 60 -11.89 -4.71 -20.69
C ILE A 60 -13.22 -5.37 -20.37
N VAL A 61 -13.78 -5.08 -19.21
CA VAL A 61 -15.08 -5.59 -18.77
C VAL A 61 -16.11 -4.46 -18.85
N ALA A 62 -17.24 -4.74 -19.50
CA ALA A 62 -18.30 -3.76 -19.56
C ALA A 62 -18.82 -3.45 -18.15
N THR A 63 -18.95 -2.17 -17.83
CA THR A 63 -19.52 -1.68 -16.57
C THR A 63 -20.64 -0.70 -16.86
N ASN A 64 -21.57 -0.57 -15.92
CA ASN A 64 -22.60 0.49 -15.92
C ASN A 64 -22.23 1.62 -14.94
N ASP A 65 -21.08 1.53 -14.28
CA ASP A 65 -20.58 2.61 -13.41
C ASP A 65 -20.15 3.80 -14.26
N ASP A 66 -20.69 4.97 -13.96
CA ASP A 66 -20.37 6.19 -14.72
C ASP A 66 -18.94 6.65 -14.39
N PRO A 67 -17.99 6.65 -15.33
CA PRO A 67 -16.63 7.08 -15.07
C PRO A 67 -16.52 8.57 -14.66
N ASN A 68 -17.58 9.37 -14.89
CA ASN A 68 -17.64 10.77 -14.51
C ASN A 68 -18.43 11.01 -13.21
N ARG A 69 -18.87 9.94 -12.52
CA ARG A 69 -19.56 10.11 -11.25
C ARG A 69 -18.68 10.81 -10.22
N MET A 70 -19.31 11.64 -9.42
CA MET A 70 -18.66 12.31 -8.28
C MET A 70 -19.31 11.82 -6.99
N ASP A 71 -18.53 11.14 -6.16
CA ASP A 71 -18.99 10.67 -4.86
C ASP A 71 -18.77 11.77 -3.81
N PRO A 72 -19.83 12.37 -3.27
CA PRO A 72 -19.72 13.45 -2.28
C PRO A 72 -19.11 12.97 -0.95
N GLU A 73 -19.16 11.68 -0.63
CA GLU A 73 -18.56 11.11 0.58
C GLU A 73 -17.02 11.21 0.57
N LEU A 74 -16.41 11.30 -0.61
CA LEU A 74 -14.97 11.55 -0.75
C LEU A 74 -14.52 12.86 -0.09
N ASN A 75 -15.41 13.84 0.08
CA ASN A 75 -15.08 15.10 0.77
C ASN A 75 -14.91 14.93 2.28
N THR A 76 -15.43 13.87 2.87
CA THR A 76 -15.48 13.66 4.33
C THR A 76 -14.87 12.36 4.82
N VAL A 77 -14.55 11.43 3.91
CA VAL A 77 -13.99 10.10 4.25
C VAL A 77 -12.63 10.19 4.92
N ILE A 78 -11.85 11.22 4.58
CA ILE A 78 -10.54 11.50 5.20
C ILE A 78 -10.77 12.51 6.32
N PRO A 79 -10.48 12.14 7.58
CA PRO A 79 -10.68 13.02 8.73
C PRO A 79 -9.78 14.26 8.66
N ASP A 80 -10.31 15.44 9.08
CA ASP A 80 -9.54 16.67 9.23
C ASP A 80 -8.43 16.53 10.29
N ASN A 81 -8.67 15.72 11.32
CA ASN A 81 -7.64 15.43 12.32
C ASN A 81 -6.57 14.51 11.71
N PRO A 82 -5.32 14.97 11.54
CA PRO A 82 -4.26 14.20 10.90
C PRO A 82 -3.87 12.93 11.65
N ASN A 83 -4.26 12.80 12.92
CA ASN A 83 -4.00 11.63 13.74
C ASN A 83 -5.18 10.66 13.83
N ALA A 84 -6.34 11.01 13.30
CA ALA A 84 -7.49 10.11 13.26
C ALA A 84 -7.28 9.04 12.20
N PRO A 85 -7.41 7.74 12.56
CA PRO A 85 -7.35 6.66 11.58
C PRO A 85 -8.62 6.63 10.73
N TYR A 86 -8.48 6.19 9.47
CA TYR A 86 -9.59 5.83 8.59
C TYR A 86 -9.20 4.59 7.78
N ASP A 87 -10.19 3.94 7.19
CA ASP A 87 -9.94 2.77 6.35
C ASP A 87 -9.78 3.18 4.89
N MET A 88 -8.58 3.05 4.36
CA MET A 88 -8.31 3.37 2.94
C MET A 88 -9.12 2.50 1.98
N LYS A 89 -9.61 1.34 2.42
CA LYS A 89 -10.49 0.49 1.61
C LYS A 89 -11.82 1.16 1.29
N ASP A 90 -12.30 2.06 2.15
CA ASP A 90 -13.51 2.82 1.88
C ASP A 90 -13.27 3.84 0.75
N VAL A 91 -12.12 4.51 0.76
CA VAL A 91 -11.70 5.38 -0.36
C VAL A 91 -11.59 4.58 -1.66
N ILE A 92 -10.96 3.41 -1.62
CA ILE A 92 -10.83 2.55 -2.82
C ILE A 92 -12.21 2.18 -3.36
N ARG A 93 -13.16 1.78 -2.51
CA ARG A 93 -14.53 1.42 -2.93
C ARG A 93 -15.28 2.57 -3.62
N MET A 94 -15.08 3.79 -3.14
CA MET A 94 -15.70 4.98 -3.73
C MET A 94 -15.11 5.34 -5.10
N LEU A 95 -13.88 4.92 -5.37
CA LEU A 95 -13.18 5.26 -6.62
C LEU A 95 -13.37 4.25 -7.74
N VAL A 96 -13.37 2.95 -7.42
CA VAL A 96 -13.34 1.86 -8.40
C VAL A 96 -14.74 1.48 -8.89
N ASP A 97 -14.81 0.84 -10.05
CA ASP A 97 -16.05 0.38 -10.65
C ASP A 97 -16.82 -0.55 -9.69
N ASP A 98 -18.10 -0.26 -9.51
CA ASP A 98 -19.03 -1.02 -8.66
C ASP A 98 -18.51 -1.24 -7.21
N GLY A 99 -17.52 -0.46 -6.78
CA GLY A 99 -16.87 -0.61 -5.48
C GLY A 99 -16.08 -1.91 -5.32
N GLN A 100 -15.77 -2.61 -6.42
CA GLN A 100 -15.17 -3.94 -6.41
C GLN A 100 -13.65 -3.90 -6.57
N PHE A 101 -12.94 -4.54 -5.64
CA PHE A 101 -11.51 -4.76 -5.75
C PHE A 101 -11.12 -6.13 -5.19
N TYR A 102 -9.98 -6.66 -5.63
CA TYR A 102 -9.46 -7.96 -5.22
C TYR A 102 -8.09 -7.80 -4.56
N GLU A 103 -8.07 -7.88 -3.22
CA GLU A 103 -6.87 -7.64 -2.43
C GLU A 103 -5.92 -8.84 -2.44
N VAL A 104 -4.65 -8.58 -2.75
CA VAL A 104 -3.55 -9.55 -2.71
C VAL A 104 -2.86 -9.43 -1.36
N HIS A 105 -2.53 -10.55 -0.73
CA HIS A 105 -1.94 -10.59 0.62
C HIS A 105 -2.79 -9.85 1.67
N GLN A 106 -4.10 -10.04 1.66
CA GLN A 106 -5.02 -9.36 2.56
C GLN A 106 -4.64 -9.48 4.04
N HIS A 107 -4.01 -10.57 4.44
CA HIS A 107 -3.66 -10.88 5.82
C HIS A 107 -2.18 -10.61 6.16
N PHE A 108 -1.36 -10.26 5.18
CA PHE A 108 0.06 -9.97 5.34
C PHE A 108 0.36 -8.51 5.09
N ALA A 109 1.22 -7.90 5.92
CA ALA A 109 1.59 -6.48 5.82
C ALA A 109 0.35 -5.59 5.62
N THR A 110 -0.58 -5.63 6.57
CA THR A 110 -1.90 -5.00 6.45
C THR A 110 -1.87 -3.47 6.55
N ASN A 111 -0.71 -2.89 6.84
CA ASN A 111 -0.40 -1.46 6.77
C ASN A 111 -0.29 -0.92 5.33
N ILE A 112 -0.24 -1.82 4.34
CA ILE A 112 -0.33 -1.48 2.93
C ILE A 112 -1.30 -2.40 2.20
N ILE A 113 -2.09 -1.83 1.32
CA ILE A 113 -3.07 -2.52 0.47
C ILE A 113 -2.46 -2.65 -0.92
N CYS A 114 -2.48 -3.86 -1.48
CA CYS A 114 -2.20 -4.14 -2.87
C CYS A 114 -3.41 -4.86 -3.44
N CYS A 115 -4.06 -4.32 -4.44
CA CYS A 115 -5.26 -4.94 -5.00
C CYS A 115 -5.41 -4.68 -6.50
N PHE A 116 -6.11 -5.60 -7.18
CA PHE A 116 -6.62 -5.37 -8.51
C PHE A 116 -8.00 -4.73 -8.42
N ALA A 117 -8.28 -3.78 -9.29
CA ALA A 117 -9.57 -3.13 -9.43
C ALA A 117 -9.80 -2.75 -10.90
N ARG A 118 -10.93 -2.07 -11.16
CA ARG A 118 -11.22 -1.55 -12.50
C ARG A 118 -11.64 -0.09 -12.44
N PHE A 119 -11.25 0.65 -13.47
CA PHE A 119 -11.75 1.98 -13.78
C PHE A 119 -12.24 1.99 -15.23
N ASP A 120 -13.52 2.26 -15.45
CA ASP A 120 -14.17 2.20 -16.76
C ASP A 120 -13.90 0.85 -17.47
N GLY A 121 -14.07 -0.24 -16.70
CA GLY A 121 -13.83 -1.62 -17.14
C GLY A 121 -12.39 -2.04 -17.31
N ARG A 122 -11.41 -1.15 -17.17
CA ARG A 122 -9.98 -1.40 -17.38
C ARG A 122 -9.31 -1.81 -16.08
N THR A 123 -8.55 -2.90 -16.11
CA THR A 123 -7.81 -3.38 -14.94
C THR A 123 -6.70 -2.39 -14.55
N VAL A 124 -6.60 -2.14 -13.23
CA VAL A 124 -5.50 -1.40 -12.61
C VAL A 124 -5.00 -2.14 -11.37
N GLY A 125 -3.74 -1.93 -11.03
CA GLY A 125 -3.16 -2.32 -9.74
C GLY A 125 -3.16 -1.12 -8.81
N ILE A 126 -3.74 -1.26 -7.62
CA ILE A 126 -3.75 -0.20 -6.61
C ILE A 126 -2.78 -0.56 -5.51
N ILE A 127 -1.90 0.39 -5.16
CA ILE A 127 -1.03 0.35 -3.99
C ILE A 127 -1.42 1.51 -3.08
N ALA A 128 -1.85 1.21 -1.86
CA ALA A 128 -2.38 2.23 -0.96
C ALA A 128 -1.89 2.04 0.47
N ASN A 129 -1.49 3.10 1.14
CA ASN A 129 -1.22 3.04 2.58
C ASN A 129 -2.52 2.80 3.34
N GLN A 130 -2.45 2.04 4.46
CA GLN A 130 -3.60 1.80 5.33
C GLN A 130 -3.43 2.54 6.67
N PRO A 131 -3.95 3.77 6.81
CA PRO A 131 -3.76 4.57 8.02
C PRO A 131 -4.32 3.93 9.30
N LYS A 132 -5.26 3.03 9.16
CA LYS A 132 -5.85 2.26 10.27
C LYS A 132 -4.83 1.31 10.92
N VAL A 133 -3.76 0.96 10.21
CA VAL A 133 -2.71 0.06 10.69
C VAL A 133 -1.38 0.80 10.69
N MET A 134 -0.76 0.94 11.85
CA MET A 134 0.52 1.64 12.04
C MET A 134 0.57 3.05 11.42
N GLY A 135 -0.60 3.74 11.33
CA GLY A 135 -0.70 5.05 10.70
C GLY A 135 -0.33 5.09 9.22
N GLY A 136 -0.28 3.95 8.53
CA GLY A 136 0.14 3.86 7.13
C GLY A 136 1.67 3.85 6.93
N CYS A 137 2.48 3.72 8.01
CA CYS A 137 3.93 3.60 7.89
C CYS A 137 4.34 2.39 7.03
N LEU A 138 5.42 2.54 6.28
CA LEU A 138 6.05 1.44 5.55
C LEU A 138 7.04 0.71 6.45
N ASP A 139 6.91 -0.60 6.56
CA ASP A 139 7.88 -1.49 7.18
C ASP A 139 8.52 -2.43 6.14
N ILE A 140 9.35 -3.34 6.60
CA ILE A 140 10.02 -4.34 5.74
C ILE A 140 9.01 -5.12 4.92
N ASP A 141 7.98 -5.65 5.57
CA ASP A 141 6.99 -6.54 4.93
C ASP A 141 6.10 -5.77 3.93
N ALA A 142 5.70 -4.55 4.27
CA ALA A 142 4.97 -3.67 3.36
C ALA A 142 5.79 -3.32 2.11
N SER A 143 7.09 -3.08 2.29
CA SER A 143 8.01 -2.80 1.19
C SER A 143 8.16 -3.99 0.24
N ASP A 144 8.31 -5.19 0.78
CA ASP A 144 8.44 -6.42 -0.01
C ASP A 144 7.13 -6.78 -0.72
N LYS A 145 5.99 -6.68 -0.03
CA LYS A 145 4.66 -6.89 -0.60
C LYS A 145 4.40 -5.97 -1.79
N SER A 146 4.65 -4.68 -1.61
CA SER A 146 4.41 -3.67 -2.65
C SER A 146 5.35 -3.85 -3.84
N ALA A 147 6.66 -4.01 -3.60
CA ALA A 147 7.63 -4.17 -4.67
C ALA A 147 7.31 -5.39 -5.55
N ARG A 148 6.90 -6.50 -4.94
CA ARG A 148 6.48 -7.69 -5.67
C ARG A 148 5.24 -7.44 -6.52
N PHE A 149 4.23 -6.74 -5.95
CA PHE A 149 2.97 -6.45 -6.65
C PHE A 149 3.19 -5.48 -7.82
N ILE A 150 4.01 -4.42 -7.65
CA ILE A 150 4.36 -3.47 -8.70
C ILE A 150 4.99 -4.20 -9.89
N ARG A 151 5.99 -5.05 -9.63
CA ARG A 151 6.66 -5.83 -10.70
C ARG A 151 5.71 -6.80 -11.39
N PHE A 152 4.76 -7.38 -10.66
CA PHE A 152 3.74 -8.24 -11.25
C PHE A 152 2.85 -7.42 -12.20
N CYS A 153 2.37 -6.26 -11.78
CA CYS A 153 1.54 -5.40 -12.61
C CYS A 153 2.28 -4.96 -13.89
N ASP A 154 3.53 -4.55 -13.77
CA ASP A 154 4.36 -4.18 -14.91
C ASP A 154 4.53 -5.36 -15.90
N ALA A 155 4.79 -6.56 -15.40
CA ALA A 155 4.95 -7.76 -16.22
C ALA A 155 3.69 -8.12 -17.04
N TYR A 156 2.51 -7.67 -16.62
CA TYR A 156 1.22 -7.94 -17.26
C TYR A 156 0.53 -6.71 -17.84
N ASN A 157 1.26 -5.63 -18.06
CA ASN A 157 0.75 -4.38 -18.65
C ASN A 157 -0.41 -3.76 -17.85
N ILE A 158 -0.40 -3.90 -16.53
CA ILE A 158 -1.43 -3.38 -15.63
C ILE A 158 -1.00 -2.01 -15.12
N PRO A 159 -1.70 -0.90 -15.45
CA PRO A 159 -1.40 0.42 -14.92
C PRO A 159 -1.48 0.47 -13.39
N LEU A 160 -0.69 1.35 -12.78
CA LEU A 160 -0.58 1.49 -11.32
C LEU A 160 -1.25 2.78 -10.85
N VAL A 161 -2.06 2.65 -9.80
CA VAL A 161 -2.65 3.77 -9.08
C VAL A 161 -2.18 3.71 -7.61
N ASN A 162 -1.55 4.79 -7.15
CA ASN A 162 -1.02 4.87 -5.79
C ASN A 162 -1.88 5.83 -4.97
N LEU A 163 -2.37 5.40 -3.82
CA LEU A 163 -3.07 6.25 -2.85
C LEU A 163 -2.17 6.45 -1.63
N VAL A 164 -1.71 7.69 -1.44
CA VAL A 164 -0.63 7.99 -0.50
C VAL A 164 -1.17 8.68 0.75
N ASP A 165 -1.00 8.02 1.89
CA ASP A 165 -1.10 8.60 3.22
C ASP A 165 -0.02 7.95 4.09
N VAL A 166 1.20 8.48 3.99
CA VAL A 166 2.39 7.86 4.59
C VAL A 166 3.18 8.86 5.43
N PRO A 167 3.28 8.63 6.75
CA PRO A 167 4.05 9.51 7.63
C PRO A 167 5.56 9.19 7.64
N GLY A 168 5.97 8.02 7.17
CA GLY A 168 7.36 7.61 7.19
C GLY A 168 7.56 6.11 6.98
N PHE A 169 8.82 5.69 6.91
CA PHE A 169 9.19 4.32 7.20
C PHE A 169 9.11 4.08 8.71
N LEU A 170 8.72 2.87 9.11
CA LEU A 170 8.59 2.53 10.52
C LEU A 170 9.95 2.57 11.22
N PRO A 171 10.16 3.43 12.22
CA PRO A 171 11.42 3.49 12.94
C PRO A 171 11.55 2.33 13.93
N GLY A 172 12.77 2.05 14.34
CA GLY A 172 13.06 1.11 15.41
C GLY A 172 14.18 0.12 15.10
N VAL A 173 14.80 -0.39 16.15
CA VAL A 173 15.97 -1.28 16.05
C VAL A 173 15.67 -2.53 15.22
N GLY A 174 14.49 -3.12 15.37
CA GLY A 174 14.09 -4.30 14.60
C GLY A 174 14.01 -4.01 13.09
N GLN A 175 13.51 -2.84 12.69
CA GLN A 175 13.45 -2.42 11.29
C GLN A 175 14.84 -2.09 10.74
N GLU A 176 15.65 -1.36 11.50
CA GLU A 176 17.01 -1.01 11.10
C GLU A 176 17.90 -2.26 10.94
N HIS A 177 17.92 -3.14 11.95
CA HIS A 177 18.71 -4.37 11.90
C HIS A 177 18.14 -5.39 10.90
N GLY A 178 16.83 -5.37 10.65
CA GLY A 178 16.20 -6.16 9.60
C GLY A 178 16.51 -5.65 8.18
N GLY A 179 17.06 -4.42 8.07
CA GLY A 179 17.47 -3.83 6.79
C GLY A 179 16.35 -3.10 6.07
N ILE A 180 15.55 -2.29 6.78
CA ILE A 180 14.44 -1.50 6.21
C ILE A 180 14.87 -0.69 4.97
N ILE A 181 16.08 -0.12 5.00
CA ILE A 181 16.60 0.67 3.89
C ILE A 181 16.77 -0.18 2.61
N ARG A 182 17.24 -1.41 2.76
CA ARG A 182 17.40 -2.37 1.67
C ARG A 182 16.05 -2.85 1.13
N HIS A 183 15.09 -3.10 2.02
CA HIS A 183 13.74 -3.55 1.65
C HIS A 183 12.92 -2.39 1.05
N GLY A 184 12.98 -1.20 1.63
CA GLY A 184 12.36 0.01 1.06
C GLY A 184 12.91 0.35 -0.33
N ALA A 185 14.21 0.14 -0.56
CA ALA A 185 14.81 0.33 -1.88
C ALA A 185 14.21 -0.57 -2.96
N LYS A 186 13.65 -1.75 -2.62
CA LYS A 186 12.96 -2.61 -3.59
C LYS A 186 11.74 -1.92 -4.21
N MET A 187 11.00 -1.10 -3.45
CA MET A 187 9.90 -0.30 -4.00
C MET A 187 10.42 0.74 -4.99
N LEU A 188 11.49 1.45 -4.64
CA LEU A 188 12.12 2.44 -5.52
C LEU A 188 12.55 1.80 -6.84
N TYR A 189 13.23 0.67 -6.79
CA TYR A 189 13.62 -0.08 -7.98
C TYR A 189 12.42 -0.54 -8.80
N ALA A 190 11.39 -1.11 -8.14
CA ALA A 190 10.20 -1.60 -8.83
C ALA A 190 9.47 -0.49 -9.59
N TYR A 191 9.26 0.68 -8.99
CA TYR A 191 8.65 1.83 -9.67
C TYR A 191 9.54 2.43 -10.76
N SER A 192 10.86 2.47 -10.56
CA SER A 192 11.81 2.99 -11.56
C SER A 192 11.90 2.11 -12.79
N GLU A 193 11.79 0.78 -12.62
CA GLU A 193 11.80 -0.20 -13.71
C GLU A 193 10.44 -0.28 -14.44
N ALA A 194 9.33 -0.04 -13.72
CA ALA A 194 7.99 -0.20 -14.27
C ALA A 194 7.74 0.76 -15.45
N THR A 195 7.29 0.16 -16.56
CA THR A 195 7.01 0.85 -17.82
C THR A 195 5.54 1.19 -18.02
N VAL A 196 4.66 0.59 -17.21
CA VAL A 196 3.22 0.86 -17.22
C VAL A 196 2.91 2.27 -16.71
N PRO A 197 1.78 2.87 -17.11
CA PRO A 197 1.32 4.15 -16.58
C PRO A 197 1.23 4.12 -15.04
N LYS A 198 1.71 5.19 -14.40
CA LYS A 198 1.73 5.35 -12.95
C LYS A 198 1.06 6.66 -12.55
N ILE A 199 -0.03 6.55 -11.79
CA ILE A 199 -0.77 7.69 -11.25
C ILE A 199 -0.64 7.66 -9.73
N THR A 200 -0.31 8.80 -9.13
CA THR A 200 -0.22 8.95 -7.69
C THR A 200 -1.19 10.01 -7.19
N VAL A 201 -1.98 9.65 -6.19
CA VAL A 201 -2.91 10.54 -5.51
C VAL A 201 -2.53 10.62 -4.04
N ILE A 202 -2.12 11.80 -3.61
CA ILE A 202 -1.80 12.08 -2.21
C ILE A 202 -3.11 12.41 -1.50
N THR A 203 -3.54 11.52 -0.62
CA THR A 203 -4.83 11.65 0.07
C THR A 203 -4.71 12.46 1.37
N ARG A 204 -3.58 12.34 2.09
CA ARG A 204 -3.32 13.10 3.30
C ARG A 204 -1.82 13.36 3.49
N LYS A 205 -1.07 12.48 4.17
CA LYS A 205 0.36 12.66 4.46
C LYS A 205 1.24 12.10 3.37
N ALA A 206 2.28 12.84 3.01
CA ALA A 206 3.33 12.41 2.09
C ALA A 206 4.68 12.90 2.59
N TYR A 207 5.31 12.13 3.52
CA TYR A 207 6.49 12.60 4.21
C TYR A 207 7.76 11.87 3.81
N GLY A 208 8.79 12.66 3.50
CA GLY A 208 10.18 12.22 3.35
C GLY A 208 10.40 11.09 2.35
N GLY A 209 11.32 10.19 2.70
CA GLY A 209 11.71 9.06 1.83
C GLY A 209 10.58 8.06 1.57
N SER A 210 9.60 7.94 2.46
CA SER A 210 8.46 7.05 2.26
C SER A 210 7.50 7.58 1.19
N TYR A 211 7.32 8.91 1.08
CA TYR A 211 6.60 9.50 -0.05
C TYR A 211 7.31 9.19 -1.38
N ILE A 212 8.64 9.30 -1.41
CA ILE A 212 9.39 8.94 -2.62
C ILE A 212 9.14 7.48 -2.98
N ALA A 213 9.19 6.56 -1.99
CA ALA A 213 8.94 5.15 -2.19
C ALA A 213 7.50 4.81 -2.65
N MET A 214 6.53 5.69 -2.40
CA MET A 214 5.14 5.57 -2.87
C MET A 214 4.92 6.18 -4.26
N CYS A 215 5.96 6.23 -5.10
CA CYS A 215 5.91 6.72 -6.47
C CYS A 215 5.62 8.22 -6.58
N CYS A 216 6.55 9.04 -6.08
CA CYS A 216 6.51 10.48 -6.34
C CYS A 216 6.79 10.78 -7.83
N ARG A 217 6.59 12.05 -8.23
CA ARG A 217 6.81 12.51 -9.60
C ARG A 217 8.25 12.24 -10.07
N GLU A 218 9.21 12.51 -9.21
CA GLU A 218 10.65 12.37 -9.51
C GLU A 218 11.07 10.90 -9.65
N LEU A 219 10.31 9.97 -9.06
CA LEU A 219 10.54 8.53 -9.23
C LEU A 219 9.87 7.97 -10.51
N GLY A 220 9.10 8.79 -11.22
CA GLY A 220 8.53 8.42 -12.52
C GLY A 220 7.01 8.23 -12.52
N ALA A 221 6.26 8.82 -11.58
CA ALA A 221 4.83 8.94 -11.72
C ALA A 221 4.49 9.85 -12.90
N ASP A 222 3.62 9.39 -13.80
CA ASP A 222 3.17 10.15 -14.97
C ASP A 222 2.27 11.32 -14.56
N GLN A 223 1.43 11.08 -13.54
CA GLN A 223 0.57 12.09 -12.95
C GLN A 223 0.60 12.01 -11.45
N VAL A 224 0.70 13.16 -10.79
CA VAL A 224 0.60 13.28 -9.33
C VAL A 224 -0.46 14.32 -9.00
N MET A 225 -1.44 13.91 -8.21
CA MET A 225 -2.53 14.75 -7.71
C MET A 225 -2.51 14.76 -6.19
N ALA A 226 -3.03 15.80 -5.59
CA ALA A 226 -3.13 15.91 -4.15
C ALA A 226 -4.51 16.38 -3.72
N TRP A 227 -5.03 15.80 -2.65
CA TRP A 227 -6.21 16.33 -1.97
C TRP A 227 -5.92 17.73 -1.45
N PRO A 228 -6.90 18.63 -1.38
CA PRO A 228 -6.67 20.02 -0.89
C PRO A 228 -6.09 20.10 0.51
N THR A 229 -6.35 19.08 1.34
CA THR A 229 -5.89 18.97 2.74
C THR A 229 -4.60 18.16 2.89
N SER A 230 -3.93 17.83 1.79
CA SER A 230 -2.72 17.01 1.81
C SER A 230 -1.52 17.76 2.38
N GLU A 231 -0.71 17.05 3.14
CA GLU A 231 0.52 17.55 3.75
C GLU A 231 1.74 16.89 3.07
N ILE A 232 2.51 17.67 2.32
CA ILE A 232 3.72 17.19 1.64
C ILE A 232 4.93 17.85 2.27
N ALA A 233 5.78 17.09 2.94
CA ALA A 233 6.92 17.60 3.68
C ALA A 233 8.05 16.58 3.83
N VAL A 234 9.21 17.03 4.29
CA VAL A 234 10.31 16.12 4.66
C VAL A 234 9.93 15.29 5.89
N MET A 235 9.21 15.91 6.85
CA MET A 235 8.68 15.26 8.06
C MET A 235 7.49 16.05 8.59
N GLY A 236 6.71 15.42 9.45
CA GLY A 236 5.56 16.11 10.07
C GLY A 236 5.96 17.33 10.89
N PRO A 237 5.07 18.34 11.02
CA PRO A 237 5.37 19.63 11.66
C PRO A 237 5.97 19.51 13.06
N ALA A 238 5.42 18.64 13.91
CA ALA A 238 5.93 18.44 15.27
C ALA A 238 7.37 17.87 15.28
N GLY A 239 7.70 17.00 14.33
CA GLY A 239 9.05 16.47 14.17
C GLY A 239 10.03 17.54 13.72
N ALA A 240 9.64 18.31 12.72
CA ALA A 240 10.43 19.42 12.20
C ALA A 240 10.69 20.48 13.27
N ALA A 241 9.66 20.91 13.98
CA ALA A 241 9.77 21.86 15.08
C ALA A 241 10.70 21.37 16.20
N ASN A 242 10.63 20.09 16.54
CA ASN A 242 11.53 19.49 17.52
C ASN A 242 13.00 19.54 17.13
N ILE A 243 13.32 19.49 15.85
CA ILE A 243 14.69 19.60 15.35
C ILE A 243 15.12 21.07 15.24
N ILE A 244 14.29 21.90 14.62
CA ILE A 244 14.59 23.31 14.34
C ILE A 244 14.73 24.09 15.65
N PHE A 245 13.78 23.89 16.55
CA PHE A 245 13.68 24.60 17.84
C PHE A 245 14.28 23.80 19.01
N LYS A 246 15.22 22.90 18.74
CA LYS A 246 15.85 22.03 19.75
C LYS A 246 16.51 22.80 20.89
N ARG A 247 16.99 24.02 20.61
CA ARG A 247 17.74 24.86 21.54
C ARG A 247 16.87 25.91 22.26
N ASP A 248 15.62 26.02 21.88
CA ASP A 248 14.70 27.00 22.46
C ASP A 248 14.21 26.52 23.84
N GLU A 249 13.94 27.51 24.71
CA GLU A 249 13.28 27.23 25.98
C GLU A 249 11.89 26.62 25.75
N PRO A 250 11.37 25.77 26.66
CA PRO A 250 10.16 24.98 26.46
C PRO A 250 8.93 25.81 26.04
N GLU A 251 8.75 27.00 26.66
CA GLU A 251 7.62 27.92 26.33
C GLU A 251 7.74 28.52 24.93
N GLN A 252 8.93 28.95 24.54
CA GLN A 252 9.19 29.47 23.21
C GLN A 252 9.10 28.41 22.15
N LYS A 253 9.58 27.20 22.44
CA LYS A 253 9.47 26.03 21.56
C LYS A 253 8.01 25.65 21.29
N ALA A 254 7.16 25.67 22.34
CA ALA A 254 5.73 25.37 22.18
C ALA A 254 5.04 26.39 21.25
N LYS A 255 5.34 27.69 21.45
CA LYS A 255 4.83 28.76 20.58
C LYS A 255 5.31 28.61 19.13
N ASN A 256 6.61 28.45 18.93
CA ASN A 256 7.21 28.31 17.60
C ASN A 256 6.69 27.04 16.87
N THR A 257 6.32 25.99 17.62
CA THR A 257 5.73 24.77 17.04
C THR A 257 4.30 25.00 16.55
N GLN A 258 3.54 25.90 17.19
CA GLN A 258 2.20 26.28 16.74
C GLN A 258 2.23 27.17 15.51
N ASP A 259 3.25 28.02 15.38
CA ASP A 259 3.40 28.98 14.29
C ASP A 259 4.05 28.33 13.02
N TYR A 260 4.68 27.17 13.18
CA TYR A 260 5.34 26.42 12.12
C TYR A 260 4.35 25.54 11.33
#